data_39e534735df64c14450b7d7145228757
#
_entry.id   39e534735df64c14450b7d7145228757
#
_cell.length_a   1.000
_cell.length_b   1.000
_cell.length_c   1.000
_cell.angle_alpha   90.00
_cell.angle_beta   90.00
_cell.angle_gamma   90.00
#
_symmetry.space_group_name_H-M   'P 1'
#
loop_
_entity.id
_entity.type
_entity.pdbx_description
1 polymer ?
#
loop_
_entity_poly.entity_id
_entity_poly.type
_entity_poly.pdbx_seq_one_letter_code
_entity_poly.pdbx_strand_id
1 'polypeptide(L)'
;ITVSPFAEVTPASGEKQDFSKPVTYTVTSQAGYTNTYTITVSISQEPTENPHKADMKSLVQKITTRYSQTTASAWEDWEWMNLGFYQHKRPNLDNGFSIAECIVRLDTTTNVAMTNIDRKIMTLTARGIDCSKLSQYNNGEPYVDAKGNKVDNLTKVLYNYRGGWTINGPIFALIALDMGN
;
A
#
# COMPACT_ATOMS: atom_id res chain seq x y z
N ILE A 1 -3.75 26.06 -20.66
CA ILE A 1 -2.72 27.09 -21.00
C ILE A 1 -3.23 28.41 -20.46
N THR A 2 -2.37 29.14 -19.76
CA THR A 2 -2.68 30.49 -19.26
C THR A 2 -1.90 31.51 -20.06
N VAL A 3 -2.55 32.53 -20.57
CA VAL A 3 -1.95 33.64 -21.32
C VAL A 3 -2.20 34.96 -20.57
N SER A 4 -1.48 36.01 -20.96
CA SER A 4 -1.68 37.36 -20.41
C SER A 4 -3.11 37.86 -20.67
N PRO A 5 -3.64 38.78 -19.85
CA PRO A 5 -4.92 39.44 -20.14
C PRO A 5 -4.96 40.02 -21.56
N PHE A 6 -6.09 39.80 -22.23
CA PHE A 6 -6.33 40.23 -23.61
C PHE A 6 -5.47 39.56 -24.70
N ALA A 7 -4.71 38.52 -24.37
CA ALA A 7 -4.07 37.65 -25.36
C ALA A 7 -4.95 36.42 -25.60
N GLU A 8 -4.90 35.92 -26.83
CA GLU A 8 -5.60 34.70 -27.25
C GLU A 8 -4.62 33.60 -27.58
N VAL A 9 -5.03 32.36 -27.39
CA VAL A 9 -4.26 31.16 -27.73
C VAL A 9 -5.06 30.24 -28.64
N THR A 10 -4.45 29.78 -29.70
CA THR A 10 -5.04 28.85 -30.67
C THR A 10 -4.11 27.64 -30.86
N PRO A 11 -4.57 26.39 -30.69
CA PRO A 11 -5.90 25.96 -30.21
C PRO A 11 -6.24 26.48 -28.79
N ALA A 12 -7.53 26.60 -28.48
CA ALA A 12 -7.98 27.18 -27.21
C ALA A 12 -7.54 26.33 -26.02
N SER A 13 -7.39 26.95 -24.84
CA SER A 13 -7.06 26.24 -23.61
C SER A 13 -8.21 25.29 -23.24
N GLY A 14 -7.90 24.00 -22.99
CA GLY A 14 -8.88 22.95 -22.71
C GLY A 14 -9.47 22.28 -23.94
N GLU A 15 -9.16 22.74 -25.16
CA GLU A 15 -9.54 22.07 -26.39
C GLU A 15 -8.77 20.75 -26.53
N LYS A 16 -9.50 19.68 -26.91
CA LYS A 16 -8.92 18.33 -27.08
C LYS A 16 -7.96 18.30 -28.26
N GLN A 17 -6.71 17.92 -28.02
CA GLN A 17 -5.65 17.82 -29.01
C GLN A 17 -5.11 16.40 -29.10
N ASP A 18 -4.63 16.02 -30.29
CA ASP A 18 -3.93 14.76 -30.53
C ASP A 18 -2.42 14.97 -30.34
N PHE A 19 -1.92 14.60 -29.18
CA PHE A 19 -0.49 14.67 -28.85
C PHE A 19 0.34 13.48 -29.37
N SER A 20 -0.22 12.62 -30.23
CA SER A 20 0.59 11.62 -30.98
C SER A 20 1.58 12.29 -31.95
N LYS A 21 1.34 13.57 -32.24
CA LYS A 21 2.22 14.44 -33.02
C LYS A 21 2.48 15.73 -32.25
N PRO A 22 3.58 16.47 -32.59
CA PRO A 22 3.80 17.78 -32.01
C PRO A 22 2.61 18.72 -32.29
N VAL A 23 2.09 19.37 -31.25
CA VAL A 23 1.00 20.33 -31.33
C VAL A 23 1.56 21.72 -31.18
N THR A 24 1.28 22.61 -32.15
CA THR A 24 1.73 24.00 -32.15
C THR A 24 0.61 24.91 -31.67
N TYR A 25 0.90 25.68 -30.63
CA TYR A 25 0.03 26.72 -30.11
C TYR A 25 0.53 28.09 -30.55
N THR A 26 -0.38 28.90 -31.05
CA THR A 26 -0.10 30.30 -31.42
C THR A 26 -0.73 31.21 -30.36
N VAL A 27 0.09 32.07 -29.77
CA VAL A 27 -0.39 33.11 -28.84
C VAL A 27 -0.39 34.43 -29.59
N THR A 28 -1.53 35.10 -29.59
CA THR A 28 -1.72 36.42 -30.23
C THR A 28 -1.98 37.46 -29.13
N SER A 29 -1.16 38.49 -29.08
CA SER A 29 -1.36 39.62 -28.18
C SER A 29 -2.50 40.51 -28.66
N GLN A 30 -3.04 41.37 -27.76
CA GLN A 30 -4.04 42.37 -28.14
C GLN A 30 -3.59 43.30 -29.27
N ALA A 31 -2.29 43.55 -29.41
CA ALA A 31 -1.72 44.35 -30.48
C ALA A 31 -1.49 43.59 -31.79
N GLY A 32 -1.92 42.31 -31.86
CA GLY A 32 -1.79 41.47 -33.05
C GLY A 32 -0.42 40.79 -33.25
N TYR A 33 0.51 40.92 -32.29
CA TYR A 33 1.77 40.18 -32.37
C TYR A 33 1.54 38.72 -32.00
N THR A 34 2.15 37.82 -32.78
CA THR A 34 2.02 36.38 -32.59
C THR A 34 3.34 35.74 -32.19
N ASN A 35 3.26 34.73 -31.36
CA ASN A 35 4.36 33.82 -31.05
C ASN A 35 3.86 32.36 -31.03
N THR A 36 4.70 31.41 -31.42
CA THR A 36 4.33 30.00 -31.52
C THR A 36 5.14 29.16 -30.56
N TYR A 37 4.46 28.18 -29.95
CA TYR A 37 5.03 27.19 -29.00
C TYR A 37 4.65 25.79 -29.45
N THR A 38 5.64 24.96 -29.75
CA THR A 38 5.39 23.56 -30.12
C THR A 38 5.57 22.66 -28.89
N ILE A 39 4.54 21.92 -28.58
CA ILE A 39 4.54 20.94 -27.48
C ILE A 39 4.68 19.54 -28.09
N THR A 40 5.72 18.83 -27.67
CA THR A 40 5.94 17.43 -28.02
C THR A 40 5.77 16.61 -26.75
N VAL A 41 4.87 15.63 -26.77
CA VAL A 41 4.69 14.66 -25.69
C VAL A 41 5.39 13.38 -26.09
N SER A 42 6.36 12.95 -25.30
CA SER A 42 6.96 11.62 -25.43
C SER A 42 6.41 10.74 -24.30
N ILE A 43 5.86 9.61 -24.67
CA ILE A 43 5.53 8.56 -23.70
C ILE A 43 6.87 7.89 -23.37
N SER A 44 7.32 8.00 -22.11
CA SER A 44 8.42 7.15 -21.67
C SER A 44 7.93 5.70 -21.79
N GLN A 45 8.60 4.90 -22.58
CA GLN A 45 8.36 3.45 -22.54
C GLN A 45 8.53 3.01 -21.09
N GLU A 46 7.60 2.18 -20.61
CA GLU A 46 7.84 1.47 -19.34
C GLU A 46 9.25 0.88 -19.40
N PRO A 47 10.01 0.95 -18.29
CA PRO A 47 11.35 0.38 -18.28
C PRO A 47 11.26 -1.05 -18.78
N THR A 48 12.01 -1.35 -19.81
CA THR A 48 12.20 -2.70 -20.35
C THR A 48 12.29 -3.65 -19.18
N GLU A 49 11.51 -4.72 -19.22
CA GLU A 49 11.32 -5.70 -18.17
C GLU A 49 12.61 -5.89 -17.35
N ASN A 50 12.52 -5.69 -16.03
CA ASN A 50 13.68 -5.76 -15.14
C ASN A 50 14.48 -7.04 -15.46
N PRO A 51 15.76 -6.96 -15.86
CA PRO A 51 16.55 -8.12 -16.25
C PRO A 51 16.66 -9.17 -15.14
N HIS A 52 16.44 -8.77 -13.89
CA HIS A 52 16.42 -9.66 -12.72
C HIS A 52 15.04 -10.22 -12.38
N LYS A 53 14.01 -9.97 -13.20
CA LYS A 53 12.64 -10.46 -12.91
C LYS A 53 12.56 -11.98 -12.80
N ALA A 54 13.31 -12.69 -13.63
CA ALA A 54 13.37 -14.15 -13.58
C ALA A 54 14.05 -14.64 -12.29
N ASP A 55 15.13 -13.99 -11.89
CA ASP A 55 15.86 -14.30 -10.66
C ASP A 55 15.03 -14.00 -9.42
N MET A 56 14.35 -12.84 -9.39
CA MET A 56 13.44 -12.49 -8.32
C MET A 56 12.29 -13.49 -8.21
N LYS A 57 11.70 -13.90 -9.34
CA LYS A 57 10.63 -14.90 -9.36
C LYS A 57 11.12 -16.24 -8.81
N SER A 58 12.33 -16.68 -9.20
CA SER A 58 12.96 -17.89 -8.70
C SER A 58 13.22 -17.83 -7.20
N LEU A 59 13.74 -16.70 -6.71
CA LEU A 59 13.99 -16.47 -5.28
C LEU A 59 12.69 -16.51 -4.47
N VAL A 60 11.66 -15.80 -4.91
CA VAL A 60 10.33 -15.81 -4.27
C VAL A 60 9.78 -17.23 -4.23
N GLN A 61 9.93 -18.00 -5.30
CA GLN A 61 9.47 -19.38 -5.35
C GLN A 61 10.21 -20.28 -4.35
N LYS A 62 11.55 -20.13 -4.23
CA LYS A 62 12.35 -20.86 -3.23
C LYS A 62 11.94 -20.52 -1.80
N ILE A 63 11.73 -19.24 -1.50
CA ILE A 63 11.28 -18.76 -0.20
C ILE A 63 9.91 -19.35 0.13
N THR A 64 8.97 -19.29 -0.82
CA THR A 64 7.61 -19.81 -0.65
C THR A 64 7.61 -21.33 -0.42
N THR A 65 8.43 -22.07 -1.18
CA THR A 65 8.58 -23.52 -0.99
C THR A 65 9.12 -23.83 0.40
N ARG A 66 10.09 -23.06 0.89
CA ARG A 66 10.61 -23.22 2.25
C ARG A 66 9.53 -22.99 3.30
N TYR A 67 8.74 -21.94 3.15
CA TYR A 67 7.64 -21.64 4.09
C TYR A 67 6.55 -22.72 4.08
N SER A 68 6.22 -23.28 2.91
CA SER A 68 5.25 -24.37 2.82
C SER A 68 5.70 -25.67 3.51
N GLN A 69 7.01 -25.82 3.75
CA GLN A 69 7.60 -26.97 4.44
C GLN A 69 7.80 -26.73 5.95
N THR A 70 7.58 -25.52 6.43
CA THR A 70 7.72 -25.15 7.86
C THR A 70 6.36 -25.19 8.53
N THR A 71 6.28 -25.66 9.78
CA THR A 71 5.03 -25.64 10.54
C THR A 71 4.63 -24.19 10.85
N ALA A 72 3.37 -23.85 10.61
CA ALA A 72 2.81 -22.52 10.80
C ALA A 72 3.04 -21.93 12.21
N SER A 73 3.17 -22.77 13.22
CA SER A 73 3.44 -22.36 14.61
C SER A 73 4.82 -21.73 14.82
N ALA A 74 5.75 -21.89 13.86
CA ALA A 74 7.08 -21.30 13.91
C ALA A 74 7.20 -19.96 13.16
N TRP A 75 6.11 -19.50 12.55
CA TRP A 75 6.14 -18.30 11.74
C TRP A 75 5.90 -17.04 12.56
N GLU A 76 6.69 -16.02 12.26
CA GLU A 76 6.50 -14.67 12.81
C GLU A 76 5.67 -13.81 11.85
N ASP A 77 5.34 -12.60 12.27
CA ASP A 77 4.50 -11.68 11.51
C ASP A 77 5.07 -11.35 10.12
N TRP A 78 6.40 -11.29 9.99
CA TRP A 78 7.05 -10.99 8.73
C TRP A 78 6.85 -12.08 7.68
N GLU A 79 6.92 -13.34 8.09
CA GLU A 79 6.65 -14.47 7.21
C GLU A 79 5.19 -14.48 6.78
N TRP A 80 4.27 -14.28 7.71
CA TRP A 80 2.84 -14.20 7.40
C TRP A 80 2.48 -13.02 6.49
N MET A 81 3.09 -11.86 6.71
CA MET A 81 2.89 -10.67 5.87
C MET A 81 3.41 -10.92 4.45
N ASN A 82 4.64 -11.43 4.33
CA ASN A 82 5.22 -11.71 3.02
C ASN A 82 4.42 -12.77 2.25
N LEU A 83 3.93 -13.79 2.94
CA LEU A 83 3.08 -14.80 2.34
C LEU A 83 1.72 -14.21 1.93
N GLY A 84 1.14 -13.33 2.73
CA GLY A 84 -0.10 -12.60 2.40
C GLY A 84 0.04 -11.79 1.10
N PHE A 85 1.09 -11.00 0.96
CA PHE A 85 1.38 -10.29 -0.29
C PHE A 85 1.54 -11.24 -1.49
N TYR A 86 2.18 -12.40 -1.28
CA TYR A 86 2.36 -13.38 -2.34
C TYR A 86 1.05 -14.10 -2.69
N GLN A 87 0.22 -14.40 -1.70
CA GLN A 87 -1.08 -15.09 -1.88
C GLN A 87 -2.10 -14.26 -2.63
N HIS A 88 -2.03 -12.95 -2.57
CA HIS A 88 -2.87 -12.10 -3.42
C HIS A 88 -2.77 -12.49 -4.91
N LYS A 89 -1.69 -13.17 -5.27
CA LYS A 89 -1.45 -13.73 -6.61
C LYS A 89 -1.54 -15.27 -6.69
N ARG A 90 -1.62 -15.99 -5.54
CA ARG A 90 -1.65 -17.46 -5.48
C ARG A 90 -2.37 -17.97 -4.23
N PRO A 91 -3.68 -18.20 -4.30
CA PRO A 91 -4.55 -18.47 -3.14
C PRO A 91 -4.34 -19.82 -2.40
N ASN A 92 -3.47 -20.72 -2.86
CA ASN A 92 -3.41 -22.10 -2.38
C ASN A 92 -2.32 -22.37 -1.31
N LEU A 93 -1.75 -21.34 -0.68
CA LEU A 93 -0.69 -21.49 0.34
C LEU A 93 -1.17 -21.16 1.75
N ASP A 94 -2.43 -21.45 2.07
CA ASP A 94 -2.97 -21.21 3.40
C ASP A 94 -2.66 -22.38 4.34
N ASN A 95 -1.50 -22.30 5.02
CA ASN A 95 -1.04 -23.32 5.95
C ASN A 95 -1.39 -22.95 7.40
N GLY A 96 -2.68 -22.84 7.70
CA GLY A 96 -3.13 -22.70 9.08
C GLY A 96 -2.95 -21.31 9.67
N PHE A 97 -2.98 -20.25 8.87
CA PHE A 97 -3.06 -18.88 9.39
C PHE A 97 -4.34 -18.70 10.22
N SER A 98 -4.21 -18.09 11.39
CA SER A 98 -5.33 -17.79 12.27
C SER A 98 -5.26 -16.35 12.75
N ILE A 99 -6.35 -15.60 12.52
CA ILE A 99 -6.50 -14.25 13.08
C ILE A 99 -6.43 -14.30 14.60
N ALA A 100 -7.08 -15.31 15.20
CA ALA A 100 -7.08 -15.50 16.66
C ALA A 100 -5.66 -15.63 17.21
N GLU A 101 -4.78 -16.42 16.57
CA GLU A 101 -3.38 -16.54 16.98
C GLU A 101 -2.58 -15.25 16.82
N CYS A 102 -2.86 -14.48 15.79
CA CYS A 102 -2.24 -13.17 15.64
C CYS A 102 -2.61 -12.23 16.78
N ILE A 103 -3.88 -12.22 17.19
CA ILE A 103 -4.38 -11.30 18.21
C ILE A 103 -4.04 -11.79 19.62
N VAL A 104 -4.13 -13.07 19.92
CA VAL A 104 -3.82 -13.61 21.26
C VAL A 104 -2.37 -13.39 21.68
N ARG A 105 -1.46 -13.23 20.72
CA ARG A 105 -0.05 -12.91 20.97
C ARG A 105 0.22 -11.42 21.08
N LEU A 106 -0.76 -10.57 20.81
CA LEU A 106 -0.64 -9.13 20.87
C LEU A 106 -0.94 -8.65 22.30
N ASP A 107 -0.16 -7.73 22.79
CA ASP A 107 -0.48 -6.96 23.98
C ASP A 107 -0.92 -5.57 23.52
N THR A 108 -2.21 -5.26 23.66
CA THR A 108 -2.76 -3.95 23.25
C THR A 108 -2.65 -2.91 24.35
N THR A 109 -1.98 -3.21 25.45
CA THR A 109 -1.68 -2.24 26.50
C THR A 109 -0.53 -1.33 26.09
N THR A 110 -0.36 -0.22 26.80
CA THR A 110 0.59 0.86 26.45
C THR A 110 2.07 0.50 26.61
N ASN A 111 2.40 -0.69 27.06
CA ASN A 111 3.79 -1.09 27.37
C ASN A 111 4.48 -1.86 26.24
N VAL A 112 3.83 -2.04 25.11
CA VAL A 112 4.37 -2.77 23.97
C VAL A 112 4.90 -1.80 22.93
N ALA A 113 5.93 -2.20 22.20
CA ALA A 113 6.41 -1.41 21.09
C ALA A 113 5.29 -1.25 20.03
N MET A 114 5.03 -0.02 19.59
CA MET A 114 4.05 0.31 18.54
C MET A 114 4.22 -0.61 17.32
N THR A 115 5.46 -0.93 16.96
CA THR A 115 5.81 -1.80 15.85
C THR A 115 5.20 -3.21 15.94
N ASN A 116 4.80 -3.68 17.10
CA ASN A 116 4.10 -4.96 17.23
C ASN A 116 2.66 -4.84 16.73
N ILE A 117 1.99 -3.73 17.03
CA ILE A 117 0.64 -3.43 16.51
C ILE A 117 0.69 -3.21 15.00
N ASP A 118 1.67 -2.43 14.53
CA ASP A 118 1.89 -2.14 13.11
C ASP A 118 2.05 -3.42 12.30
N ARG A 119 2.93 -4.32 12.75
CA ARG A 119 3.16 -5.61 12.08
C ARG A 119 1.90 -6.47 12.01
N LYS A 120 1.08 -6.48 13.06
CA LYS A 120 -0.20 -7.22 13.04
C LYS A 120 -1.16 -6.64 12.01
N ILE A 121 -1.30 -5.31 11.96
CA ILE A 121 -2.12 -4.65 10.95
C ILE A 121 -1.62 -4.98 9.55
N MET A 122 -0.31 -4.82 9.29
CA MET A 122 0.29 -5.13 8.00
C MET A 122 0.07 -6.59 7.60
N THR A 123 0.25 -7.53 8.53
CA THR A 123 0.04 -8.96 8.31
C THR A 123 -1.39 -9.28 7.92
N LEU A 124 -2.36 -8.74 8.65
CA LEU A 124 -3.78 -8.97 8.41
C LEU A 124 -4.25 -8.32 7.10
N THR A 125 -3.85 -7.07 6.86
CA THR A 125 -4.18 -6.32 5.65
C THR A 125 -3.60 -6.99 4.40
N ALA A 126 -2.36 -7.47 4.45
CA ALA A 126 -1.74 -8.23 3.35
C ALA A 126 -2.54 -9.49 2.98
N ARG A 127 -3.37 -10.00 3.89
CA ARG A 127 -4.27 -11.15 3.68
C ARG A 127 -5.71 -10.73 3.36
N GLY A 128 -5.94 -9.45 3.11
CA GLY A 128 -7.27 -8.93 2.78
C GLY A 128 -8.22 -8.84 3.97
N ILE A 129 -7.70 -8.80 5.19
CA ILE A 129 -8.48 -8.72 6.42
C ILE A 129 -8.61 -7.26 6.84
N ASP A 130 -9.85 -6.81 7.00
CA ASP A 130 -10.16 -5.46 7.49
C ASP A 130 -9.88 -5.36 9.01
N CYS A 131 -8.79 -4.72 9.35
CA CYS A 131 -8.34 -4.54 10.73
C CYS A 131 -9.22 -3.58 11.55
N SER A 132 -10.16 -2.89 10.92
CA SER A 132 -11.10 -1.99 11.60
C SER A 132 -12.37 -2.69 12.11
N LYS A 133 -12.61 -3.94 11.67
CA LYS A 133 -13.83 -4.72 11.96
C LYS A 133 -13.52 -6.22 12.11
N LEU A 134 -12.65 -6.55 13.03
CA LEU A 134 -12.18 -7.94 13.19
C LEU A 134 -13.28 -8.92 13.60
N SER A 135 -14.31 -8.46 14.34
CA SER A 135 -15.46 -9.27 14.74
C SER A 135 -16.19 -9.92 13.57
N GLN A 136 -16.17 -9.30 12.37
CA GLN A 136 -16.78 -9.90 11.17
C GLN A 136 -16.16 -11.26 10.78
N TYR A 137 -14.92 -11.53 11.23
CA TYR A 137 -14.23 -12.80 11.01
C TYR A 137 -14.32 -13.76 12.21
N ASN A 138 -15.08 -13.39 13.25
CA ASN A 138 -15.24 -14.15 14.50
C ASN A 138 -16.70 -14.20 14.97
N ASN A 139 -17.61 -14.53 14.07
CA ASN A 139 -19.06 -14.66 14.35
C ASN A 139 -19.69 -13.44 15.06
N GLY A 140 -19.18 -12.25 14.81
CA GLY A 140 -19.65 -11.02 15.43
C GLY A 140 -19.00 -10.67 16.78
N GLU A 141 -18.16 -11.53 17.32
CA GLU A 141 -17.49 -11.31 18.59
C GLU A 141 -16.08 -10.75 18.44
N PRO A 142 -15.64 -9.81 19.29
CA PRO A 142 -14.27 -9.34 19.26
C PRO A 142 -13.28 -10.44 19.65
N TYR A 143 -12.08 -10.37 19.09
CA TYR A 143 -10.97 -11.22 19.54
C TYR A 143 -10.46 -10.78 20.93
N VAL A 144 -9.65 -11.61 21.55
CA VAL A 144 -9.05 -11.32 22.87
C VAL A 144 -7.53 -11.36 22.75
N ASP A 145 -6.86 -10.31 23.24
CA ASP A 145 -5.42 -10.21 23.24
C ASP A 145 -4.74 -11.01 24.39
N ALA A 146 -3.41 -10.94 24.45
CA ALA A 146 -2.61 -11.62 25.48
C ALA A 146 -2.90 -11.15 26.92
N LYS A 147 -3.58 -10.01 27.09
CA LYS A 147 -3.94 -9.44 28.40
C LYS A 147 -5.42 -9.55 28.72
N GLY A 148 -6.19 -10.22 27.87
CA GLY A 148 -7.63 -10.38 28.06
C GLY A 148 -8.46 -9.18 27.56
N ASN A 149 -7.86 -8.22 26.84
CA ASN A 149 -8.60 -7.10 26.29
C ASN A 149 -9.35 -7.52 25.02
N LYS A 150 -10.57 -7.02 24.86
CA LYS A 150 -11.36 -7.21 23.64
C LYS A 150 -10.81 -6.34 22.52
N VAL A 151 -10.51 -6.95 21.37
CA VAL A 151 -9.92 -6.31 20.19
C VAL A 151 -10.82 -6.56 18.98
N ASP A 152 -11.47 -5.51 18.52
CA ASP A 152 -12.25 -5.51 17.29
C ASP A 152 -11.63 -4.58 16.21
N ASN A 153 -10.96 -3.54 16.64
CA ASN A 153 -10.41 -2.52 15.75
C ASN A 153 -8.96 -2.21 16.11
N LEU A 154 -8.02 -2.84 15.38
CA LEU A 154 -6.58 -2.61 15.58
C LEU A 154 -6.12 -1.22 15.10
N THR A 155 -6.76 -0.65 14.10
CA THR A 155 -6.42 0.71 13.64
C THR A 155 -6.73 1.73 14.72
N LYS A 156 -7.83 1.54 15.47
CA LYS A 156 -8.17 2.36 16.63
C LYS A 156 -7.21 2.15 17.79
N VAL A 157 -6.75 0.92 18.02
CA VAL A 157 -5.71 0.62 19.03
C VAL A 157 -4.44 1.38 18.68
N LEU A 158 -4.00 1.33 17.44
CA LEU A 158 -2.83 2.07 16.96
C LEU A 158 -3.00 3.59 17.09
N TYR A 159 -4.14 4.12 16.67
CA TYR A 159 -4.45 5.54 16.79
C TYR A 159 -4.43 6.05 18.24
N ASN A 160 -4.90 5.24 19.18
CA ASN A 160 -4.94 5.55 20.60
C ASN A 160 -3.65 5.22 21.36
N TYR A 161 -2.66 4.67 20.67
CA TYR A 161 -1.38 4.29 21.30
C TYR A 161 -0.69 5.51 21.93
N ARG A 162 -0.23 5.35 23.18
CA ARG A 162 0.44 6.40 23.97
C ARG A 162 1.75 5.91 24.62
N GLY A 163 2.22 4.74 24.20
CA GLY A 163 3.47 4.17 24.70
C GLY A 163 4.73 4.84 24.15
N GLY A 164 5.87 4.28 24.47
CA GLY A 164 7.16 4.79 24.00
C GLY A 164 7.32 4.72 22.46
N TRP A 165 7.87 5.77 21.90
CA TRP A 165 8.08 5.92 20.47
C TRP A 165 9.54 5.60 20.12
N THR A 166 9.74 4.65 19.22
CA THR A 166 11.00 4.50 18.50
C THR A 166 10.84 5.16 17.13
N ILE A 167 11.94 5.51 16.47
CA ILE A 167 11.90 6.14 15.15
C ILE A 167 11.14 5.28 14.12
N ASN A 168 11.17 3.96 14.28
CA ASN A 168 10.51 3.03 13.38
C ASN A 168 8.98 2.96 13.59
N GLY A 169 8.49 3.21 14.81
CA GLY A 169 7.07 3.13 15.13
C GLY A 169 6.20 3.97 14.20
N PRO A 170 6.37 5.30 14.14
CA PRO A 170 5.58 6.16 13.27
C PRO A 170 5.69 5.81 11.78
N ILE A 171 6.87 5.35 11.32
CA ILE A 171 7.08 4.97 9.93
C ILE A 171 6.24 3.74 9.59
N PHE A 172 6.32 2.69 10.40
CA PHE A 172 5.52 1.48 10.20
C PHE A 172 4.02 1.73 10.41
N ALA A 173 3.64 2.62 11.33
CA ALA A 173 2.25 3.01 11.52
C ALA A 173 1.65 3.63 10.25
N LEU A 174 2.37 4.55 9.60
CA LEU A 174 1.93 5.13 8.33
C LEU A 174 1.76 4.06 7.25
N ILE A 175 2.74 3.16 7.11
CA ILE A 175 2.67 2.07 6.14
C ILE A 175 1.46 1.16 6.44
N ALA A 176 1.27 0.78 7.71
CA ALA A 176 0.18 -0.10 8.13
C ALA A 176 -1.21 0.51 7.85
N LEU A 177 -1.36 1.82 8.04
CA LEU A 177 -2.62 2.53 7.79
C LEU A 177 -2.88 2.76 6.30
N ASP A 178 -1.83 2.94 5.49
CA ASP A 178 -1.94 3.18 4.05
C ASP A 178 -2.20 1.89 3.25
N MET A 179 -1.75 0.74 3.74
CA MET A 179 -1.94 -0.56 3.08
C MET A 179 -3.41 -0.96 2.90
N GLY A 180 -4.32 -0.39 3.67
CA GLY A 180 -5.76 -0.70 3.63
C GLY A 180 -6.57 0.22 2.71
N ASN A 181 -5.93 1.22 2.10
CA ASN A 181 -6.53 2.15 1.16
C ASN A 181 -6.15 1.77 -0.27
#